data_8fe67e6bde8304f7aad8e3f7d5c7c7a0
#
_entry.id   8fe67e6bde8304f7aad8e3f7d5c7c7a0
#
_cell.length_a   1.000
_cell.length_b   1.000
_cell.length_c   1.000
_cell.angle_alpha   90.00
_cell.angle_beta   90.00
_cell.angle_gamma   90.00
#
_symmetry.space_group_name_H-M   'P 1'
#
loop_
_entity.id
_entity.type
_entity.pdbx_description
1 polymer ?
#
loop_
_entity_poly.entity_id
_entity_poly.type
_entity_poly.pdbx_seq_one_letter_code
_entity_poly.pdbx_strand_id
1 'polypeptide(L)'
;MRIRILVPLLLIALGATAQGKKTVFSTMETNHIRVATPGLFSQRELIELPLEDIPDTEYSFPLPGGKVISPYGRGRGRHSGIDIKTYAKDTIRSAFNGVVRMSKSYSAYGNVVVVRHDFGLETIYSHNFKNLVHCGDTVKAGQPIAPVSYTHLRDH
;
A
#
# COMPACT_ATOMS: atom_id res chain seq x y z
N MET A 1 31.11 13.40 56.97
CA MET A 1 30.99 12.64 55.70
C MET A 1 29.53 12.18 55.56
N ARG A 2 28.71 12.87 54.74
CA ARG A 2 27.28 12.57 54.58
C ARG A 2 27.10 11.89 53.19
N ILE A 3 26.80 10.59 53.23
CA ILE A 3 26.50 9.80 52.05
C ILE A 3 25.03 10.09 51.64
N ARG A 4 24.81 10.70 50.47
CA ARG A 4 23.49 10.84 49.85
C ARG A 4 23.31 9.68 48.89
N ILE A 5 22.43 8.76 49.25
CA ILE A 5 21.98 7.69 48.33
C ILE A 5 20.90 8.29 47.40
N LEU A 6 21.22 8.41 46.13
CA LEU A 6 20.26 8.78 45.09
C LEU A 6 19.57 7.50 44.65
N VAL A 7 18.29 7.36 44.98
CA VAL A 7 17.45 6.29 44.43
C VAL A 7 16.99 6.73 43.05
N PRO A 8 17.32 6.01 41.95
CA PRO A 8 16.78 6.34 40.64
C PRO A 8 15.29 6.01 40.62
N LEU A 9 14.49 7.06 40.41
CA LEU A 9 13.06 6.94 40.17
C LEU A 9 12.89 6.29 38.77
N LEU A 10 12.58 4.99 38.75
CA LEU A 10 12.25 4.26 37.54
C LEU A 10 10.89 4.76 37.02
N LEU A 11 10.89 5.71 36.09
CA LEU A 11 9.69 6.08 35.35
C LEU A 11 9.33 4.90 34.44
N ILE A 12 8.39 4.09 34.90
CA ILE A 12 7.69 3.16 34.00
C ILE A 12 6.80 4.03 33.09
N ALA A 13 7.28 4.37 31.89
CA ALA A 13 6.45 4.90 30.87
C ALA A 13 5.47 3.80 30.49
N LEU A 14 4.23 3.85 31.01
CA LEU A 14 3.11 3.14 30.41
C LEU A 14 2.99 3.69 28.98
N GLY A 15 3.49 2.91 28.02
CA GLY A 15 3.21 3.13 26.60
C GLY A 15 1.72 3.00 26.38
N ALA A 16 1.01 4.12 26.41
CA ALA A 16 -0.30 4.21 25.82
C ALA A 16 -0.10 3.89 24.35
N THR A 17 -0.43 2.66 23.94
CA THR A 17 -0.65 2.33 22.53
C THR A 17 -1.78 3.23 22.08
N ALA A 18 -1.44 4.31 21.41
CA ALA A 18 -2.41 5.11 20.67
C ALA A 18 -3.05 4.16 19.66
N GLN A 19 -4.22 3.64 20.03
CA GLN A 19 -5.05 2.87 19.14
C GLN A 19 -5.53 3.86 18.09
N GLY A 20 -4.75 3.98 17.00
CA GLY A 20 -5.02 4.90 15.91
C GLY A 20 -6.44 4.64 15.42
N LYS A 21 -7.25 5.69 15.34
CA LYS A 21 -8.62 5.64 14.86
C LYS A 21 -8.60 4.95 13.50
N LYS A 22 -9.15 3.73 13.42
CA LYS A 22 -9.16 2.95 12.17
C LYS A 22 -9.86 3.79 11.09
N THR A 23 -9.18 4.03 9.98
CA THR A 23 -9.77 4.76 8.85
C THR A 23 -10.97 3.97 8.32
N VAL A 24 -12.14 4.60 8.31
CA VAL A 24 -13.37 3.99 7.80
C VAL A 24 -13.60 4.52 6.40
N PHE A 25 -13.65 3.61 5.43
CA PHE A 25 -13.99 3.90 4.05
C PHE A 25 -15.48 3.69 3.81
N SER A 26 -16.08 4.49 2.95
CA SER A 26 -17.48 4.33 2.53
C SER A 26 -17.66 3.07 1.68
N THR A 27 -18.91 2.62 1.55
CA THR A 27 -19.25 1.48 0.68
C THR A 27 -18.85 1.72 -0.77
N MET A 28 -18.96 2.95 -1.26
CA MET A 28 -18.49 3.31 -2.61
C MET A 28 -16.98 3.09 -2.74
N GLU A 29 -16.20 3.56 -1.78
CA GLU A 29 -14.75 3.44 -1.79
C GLU A 29 -14.28 2.00 -1.70
N THR A 30 -14.99 1.16 -0.96
CA THR A 30 -14.61 -0.26 -0.79
C THR A 30 -15.13 -1.16 -1.90
N ASN A 31 -16.11 -0.72 -2.71
CA ASN A 31 -16.72 -1.52 -3.76
C ASN A 31 -16.32 -1.12 -5.18
N HIS A 32 -15.70 0.03 -5.37
CA HIS A 32 -15.27 0.49 -6.69
C HIS A 32 -13.80 0.86 -6.70
N ILE A 33 -13.05 0.37 -7.69
CA ILE A 33 -11.61 0.69 -7.82
C ILE A 33 -11.43 2.16 -8.21
N ARG A 34 -12.20 2.64 -9.19
CA ARG A 34 -12.09 4.02 -9.69
C ARG A 34 -13.01 4.95 -8.91
N VAL A 35 -12.60 5.30 -7.71
CA VAL A 35 -13.30 6.27 -6.86
C VAL A 35 -12.29 7.30 -6.38
N ALA A 36 -12.57 8.56 -6.65
CA ALA A 36 -11.75 9.65 -6.12
C ALA A 36 -11.82 9.71 -4.59
N THR A 37 -10.72 10.09 -3.97
CA THR A 37 -10.72 10.38 -2.53
C THR A 37 -11.70 11.51 -2.24
N PRO A 38 -12.66 11.33 -1.31
CA PRO A 38 -13.63 12.36 -0.98
C PRO A 38 -12.95 13.67 -0.60
N GLY A 39 -13.42 14.77 -1.19
CA GLY A 39 -12.91 16.10 -0.92
C GLY A 39 -11.54 16.44 -1.52
N LEU A 40 -10.87 15.52 -2.19
CA LEU A 40 -9.52 15.73 -2.73
C LEU A 40 -9.44 16.92 -3.70
N PHE A 41 -10.45 17.06 -4.56
CA PHE A 41 -10.54 18.15 -5.54
C PHE A 41 -11.55 19.24 -5.16
N SER A 42 -12.00 19.29 -3.90
CA SER A 42 -13.02 20.27 -3.48
C SER A 42 -12.56 21.72 -3.51
N GLN A 43 -11.26 21.95 -3.42
CA GLN A 43 -10.67 23.30 -3.37
C GLN A 43 -9.58 23.53 -4.43
N ARG A 44 -9.21 22.50 -5.21
CA ARG A 44 -8.13 22.56 -6.19
C ARG A 44 -8.45 21.66 -7.37
N GLU A 45 -8.18 22.12 -8.58
CA GLU A 45 -8.31 21.32 -9.81
C GLU A 45 -7.11 20.39 -10.02
N LEU A 46 -5.97 20.74 -9.43
CA LEU A 46 -4.71 20.00 -9.52
C LEU A 46 -4.15 19.72 -8.13
N ILE A 47 -3.56 18.56 -7.98
CA ILE A 47 -2.81 18.15 -6.80
C ILE A 47 -1.38 17.90 -7.24
N GLU A 48 -0.45 18.63 -6.67
CA GLU A 48 0.98 18.39 -6.82
C GLU A 48 1.37 17.24 -5.89
N LEU A 49 2.07 16.25 -6.45
CA LEU A 49 2.63 15.13 -5.70
C LEU A 49 4.15 15.35 -5.62
N PRO A 50 4.69 15.74 -4.46
CA PRO A 50 6.12 15.96 -4.29
C PRO A 50 6.87 14.62 -4.17
N LEU A 51 6.90 13.84 -5.26
CA LEU A 51 7.48 12.49 -5.26
C LEU A 51 9.00 12.52 -5.00
N GLU A 52 9.68 13.60 -5.38
CA GLU A 52 11.10 13.83 -5.14
C GLU A 52 11.43 14.07 -3.66
N ASP A 53 10.45 14.51 -2.87
CA ASP A 53 10.61 14.75 -1.43
C ASP A 53 10.34 13.50 -0.58
N ILE A 54 9.87 12.41 -1.20
CA ILE A 54 9.59 11.17 -0.49
C ILE A 54 10.91 10.49 -0.12
N PRO A 55 11.19 10.28 1.18
CA PRO A 55 12.41 9.58 1.60
C PRO A 55 12.47 8.15 1.04
N ASP A 56 13.65 7.65 0.74
CA ASP A 56 13.86 6.26 0.29
C ASP A 56 13.28 5.23 1.26
N THR A 57 13.14 5.56 2.54
CA THR A 57 12.52 4.72 3.56
C THR A 57 11.00 4.64 3.45
N GLU A 58 10.38 5.54 2.70
CA GLU A 58 8.92 5.63 2.49
C GLU A 58 8.49 5.20 1.09
N TYR A 59 9.43 4.70 0.29
CA TYR A 59 9.18 4.11 -1.01
C TYR A 59 9.79 2.71 -1.10
N SER A 60 9.11 1.83 -1.81
CA SER A 60 9.61 0.51 -2.19
C SER A 60 9.04 0.11 -3.55
N PHE A 61 9.89 -0.37 -4.46
CA PHE A 61 9.35 -0.99 -5.66
C PHE A 61 8.51 -2.21 -5.27
N PRO A 62 7.29 -2.38 -5.80
CA PRO A 62 6.34 -3.41 -5.35
C PRO A 62 6.87 -4.84 -5.43
N LEU A 63 7.80 -5.10 -6.35
CA LEU A 63 8.44 -6.40 -6.52
C LEU A 63 9.95 -6.17 -6.72
N PRO A 64 10.75 -6.04 -5.65
CA PRO A 64 12.19 -5.78 -5.76
C PRO A 64 12.88 -6.79 -6.67
N GLY A 65 13.64 -6.28 -7.65
CA GLY A 65 14.29 -7.12 -8.68
C GLY A 65 13.36 -7.60 -9.79
N GLY A 66 12.06 -7.30 -9.73
CA GLY A 66 11.09 -7.66 -10.75
C GLY A 66 11.31 -6.93 -12.07
N LYS A 67 11.12 -7.64 -13.20
CA LYS A 67 11.24 -7.07 -14.55
C LYS A 67 9.88 -6.63 -15.06
N VAL A 68 9.78 -5.37 -15.50
CA VAL A 68 8.59 -4.89 -16.22
C VAL A 68 8.54 -5.56 -17.59
N ILE A 69 7.45 -6.26 -17.89
CA ILE A 69 7.22 -6.98 -19.15
C ILE A 69 6.18 -6.28 -20.04
N SER A 70 5.33 -5.44 -19.44
CA SER A 70 4.37 -4.61 -20.16
C SER A 70 4.32 -3.22 -19.52
N PRO A 71 4.81 -2.17 -20.21
CA PRO A 71 4.81 -0.82 -19.69
C PRO A 71 3.43 -0.17 -19.77
N TYR A 72 3.25 0.92 -19.02
CA TYR A 72 2.11 1.81 -19.15
C TYR A 72 1.92 2.28 -20.59
N GLY A 73 0.68 2.40 -21.04
CA GLY A 73 0.33 2.88 -22.37
C GLY A 73 0.52 1.87 -23.50
N ARG A 74 1.01 0.64 -23.26
CA ARG A 74 1.13 -0.41 -24.26
C ARG A 74 -0.22 -0.68 -24.96
N GLY A 75 -0.18 -1.10 -26.22
CA GLY A 75 -1.39 -1.41 -26.98
C GLY A 75 -2.22 -0.17 -27.34
N ARG A 76 -1.58 0.86 -27.91
CA ARG A 76 -2.20 2.15 -28.30
C ARG A 76 -2.74 2.93 -27.10
N GLY A 77 -2.01 2.92 -25.96
CA GLY A 77 -2.35 3.66 -24.75
C GLY A 77 -3.44 3.03 -23.89
N ARG A 78 -3.84 1.79 -24.16
CA ARG A 78 -4.94 1.13 -23.41
C ARG A 78 -4.50 0.51 -22.09
N HIS A 79 -3.21 0.19 -21.92
CA HIS A 79 -2.70 -0.39 -20.68
C HIS A 79 -2.52 0.69 -19.62
N SER A 80 -3.39 0.70 -18.62
CA SER A 80 -3.45 1.71 -17.57
C SER A 80 -2.57 1.38 -16.34
N GLY A 81 -1.64 0.44 -16.48
CA GLY A 81 -0.74 -0.01 -15.44
C GLY A 81 0.60 -0.48 -15.99
N ILE A 82 1.33 -1.20 -15.19
CA ILE A 82 2.54 -1.95 -15.60
C ILE A 82 2.36 -3.41 -15.21
N ASP A 83 2.79 -4.33 -16.09
CA ASP A 83 2.91 -5.75 -15.72
C ASP A 83 4.35 -6.06 -15.35
N ILE A 84 4.52 -6.65 -14.18
CA ILE A 84 5.81 -7.05 -13.66
C ILE A 84 5.86 -8.58 -13.69
N LYS A 85 6.93 -9.14 -14.27
CA LYS A 85 7.14 -10.58 -14.27
C LYS A 85 7.35 -11.07 -12.85
N THR A 86 6.58 -12.09 -12.49
CA THR A 86 6.62 -12.70 -11.16
C THR A 86 7.12 -14.14 -11.24
N TYR A 87 7.68 -14.60 -10.15
CA TYR A 87 8.11 -15.98 -9.96
C TYR A 87 7.47 -16.56 -8.69
N ALA A 88 7.46 -17.88 -8.60
CA ALA A 88 7.02 -18.57 -7.39
C ALA A 88 7.79 -18.07 -6.16
N LYS A 89 7.08 -17.82 -5.06
CA LYS A 89 7.58 -17.26 -3.79
C LYS A 89 7.83 -15.76 -3.78
N ASP A 90 7.67 -15.06 -4.90
CA ASP A 90 7.72 -13.60 -4.87
C ASP A 90 6.65 -13.04 -3.93
N THR A 91 6.95 -11.91 -3.36
CA THR A 91 6.05 -11.22 -2.44
C THR A 91 5.84 -9.80 -2.91
N ILE A 92 4.58 -9.46 -3.19
CA ILE A 92 4.18 -8.11 -3.54
C ILE A 92 4.19 -7.24 -2.28
N ARG A 93 4.76 -6.05 -2.39
CA ARG A 93 4.96 -5.09 -1.30
C ARG A 93 4.24 -3.78 -1.58
N SER A 94 3.82 -3.09 -0.53
CA SER A 94 3.28 -1.73 -0.67
C SER A 94 4.36 -0.78 -1.17
N ALA A 95 4.02 0.03 -2.18
CA ALA A 95 4.96 1.00 -2.75
C ALA A 95 5.27 2.14 -1.77
N PHE A 96 4.27 2.60 -1.02
CA PHE A 96 4.38 3.70 -0.07
C PHE A 96 3.68 3.37 1.24
N ASN A 97 3.88 4.19 2.26
CA ASN A 97 3.07 4.19 3.48
C ASN A 97 1.62 4.51 3.12
N GLY A 98 0.66 3.87 3.80
CA GLY A 98 -0.76 4.16 3.51
C GLY A 98 -1.74 3.31 4.29
N VAL A 99 -3.01 3.39 3.88
CA VAL A 99 -4.11 2.62 4.44
C VAL A 99 -4.78 1.80 3.36
N VAL A 100 -4.99 0.52 3.61
CA VAL A 100 -5.66 -0.39 2.68
C VAL A 100 -7.12 0.03 2.54
N ARG A 101 -7.49 0.52 1.36
CA ARG A 101 -8.87 0.94 1.04
C ARG A 101 -9.73 -0.23 0.57
N MET A 102 -9.14 -1.17 -0.15
CA MET A 102 -9.82 -2.35 -0.66
C MET A 102 -8.89 -3.56 -0.58
N SER A 103 -9.44 -4.70 -0.16
CA SER A 103 -8.73 -5.99 -0.16
C SER A 103 -9.76 -7.10 -0.33
N LYS A 104 -9.99 -7.52 -1.59
CA LYS A 104 -10.99 -8.55 -1.92
C LYS A 104 -10.80 -9.10 -3.34
N SER A 105 -11.60 -10.09 -3.70
CA SER A 105 -11.76 -10.48 -5.11
C SER A 105 -12.60 -9.41 -5.84
N TYR A 106 -12.16 -9.02 -7.04
CA TYR A 106 -12.81 -8.01 -7.87
C TYR A 106 -12.77 -8.40 -9.34
N SER A 107 -13.91 -8.23 -10.04
CA SER A 107 -14.04 -8.61 -11.45
C SER A 107 -12.93 -7.97 -12.30
N ALA A 108 -12.34 -8.72 -13.20
CA ALA A 108 -11.22 -8.38 -14.10
C ALA A 108 -9.87 -8.11 -13.40
N TYR A 109 -9.80 -7.97 -12.07
CA TYR A 109 -8.57 -7.74 -11.31
C TYR A 109 -8.13 -8.94 -10.47
N GLY A 110 -8.98 -9.99 -10.37
CA GLY A 110 -8.72 -11.11 -9.45
C GLY A 110 -8.70 -10.67 -8.00
N ASN A 111 -7.85 -11.26 -7.17
CA ASN A 111 -7.61 -10.73 -5.84
C ASN A 111 -6.85 -9.41 -5.96
N VAL A 112 -7.41 -8.35 -5.41
CA VAL A 112 -6.88 -6.99 -5.51
C VAL A 112 -6.69 -6.38 -4.14
N VAL A 113 -5.60 -5.63 -4.00
CA VAL A 113 -5.36 -4.69 -2.89
C VAL A 113 -5.27 -3.29 -3.48
N VAL A 114 -5.99 -2.35 -2.89
CA VAL A 114 -5.85 -0.92 -3.16
C VAL A 114 -5.39 -0.24 -1.88
N VAL A 115 -4.26 0.44 -1.96
CA VAL A 115 -3.71 1.22 -0.86
C VAL A 115 -3.85 2.70 -1.18
N ARG A 116 -4.43 3.46 -0.27
CA ARG A 116 -4.47 4.91 -0.32
C ARG A 116 -3.31 5.47 0.47
N HIS A 117 -2.55 6.34 -0.18
CA HIS A 117 -1.39 7.03 0.33
C HIS A 117 -1.71 8.51 0.60
N ASP A 118 -0.71 9.25 1.03
CA ASP A 118 -0.82 10.69 1.20
C ASP A 118 -1.19 11.39 -0.11
N PHE A 119 -1.73 12.58 0.00
CA PHE A 119 -2.22 13.40 -1.13
C PHE A 119 -3.28 12.70 -2.01
N GLY A 120 -3.91 11.62 -1.53
CA GLY A 120 -4.91 10.87 -2.27
C GLY A 120 -4.38 10.00 -3.41
N LEU A 121 -3.07 9.83 -3.50
CA LEU A 121 -2.45 8.85 -4.39
C LEU A 121 -2.93 7.45 -4.02
N GLU A 122 -3.22 6.61 -5.01
CA GLU A 122 -3.55 5.21 -4.78
C GLU A 122 -2.70 4.29 -5.63
N THR A 123 -2.29 3.17 -5.04
CA THR A 123 -1.67 2.07 -5.77
C THR A 123 -2.58 0.86 -5.76
N ILE A 124 -2.66 0.18 -6.92
CA ILE A 124 -3.52 -0.97 -7.14
C ILE A 124 -2.65 -2.17 -7.46
N TYR A 125 -2.79 -3.23 -6.68
CA TYR A 125 -2.06 -4.49 -6.83
C TYR A 125 -3.08 -5.57 -7.19
N SER A 126 -3.06 -6.02 -8.43
CA SER A 126 -4.03 -6.96 -8.98
C SER A 126 -3.43 -8.34 -9.26
N HIS A 127 -4.30 -9.32 -9.52
CA HIS A 127 -3.94 -10.70 -9.81
C HIS A 127 -3.12 -11.38 -8.70
N ASN A 128 -3.35 -10.96 -7.45
CA ASN A 128 -2.72 -11.57 -6.28
C ASN A 128 -3.19 -13.00 -6.09
N PHE A 129 -2.32 -13.88 -5.59
CA PHE A 129 -2.75 -15.22 -5.19
C PHE A 129 -3.75 -15.16 -4.03
N LYS A 130 -3.38 -14.41 -3.00
CA LYS A 130 -4.24 -14.04 -1.88
C LYS A 130 -3.80 -12.68 -1.33
N ASN A 131 -4.69 -12.02 -0.63
CA ASN A 131 -4.34 -10.80 0.08
C ASN A 131 -3.94 -11.14 1.52
N LEU A 132 -2.87 -10.52 2.03
CA LEU A 132 -2.38 -10.67 3.41
C LEU A 132 -2.89 -9.57 4.33
N VAL A 133 -3.52 -8.55 3.77
CA VAL A 133 -3.99 -7.36 4.48
C VAL A 133 -5.49 -7.19 4.27
N HIS A 134 -6.13 -6.45 5.17
CA HIS A 134 -7.57 -6.20 5.15
C HIS A 134 -7.88 -4.70 4.99
N CYS A 135 -9.07 -4.39 4.52
CA CYS A 135 -9.53 -3.00 4.46
C CYS A 135 -9.43 -2.33 5.84
N GLY A 136 -8.84 -1.14 5.86
CA GLY A 136 -8.57 -0.35 7.06
C GLY A 136 -7.23 -0.65 7.74
N ASP A 137 -6.45 -1.61 7.26
CA ASP A 137 -5.10 -1.85 7.78
C ASP A 137 -4.15 -0.74 7.33
N THR A 138 -3.30 -0.28 8.23
CA THR A 138 -2.16 0.59 7.90
C THR A 138 -1.02 -0.26 7.40
N VAL A 139 -0.39 0.15 6.31
CA VAL A 139 0.78 -0.51 5.73
C VAL A 139 1.93 0.47 5.57
N LYS A 140 3.14 -0.04 5.63
CA LYS A 140 4.37 0.71 5.37
C LYS A 140 4.94 0.37 4.00
N ALA A 141 5.71 1.28 3.42
CA ALA A 141 6.51 1.01 2.23
C ALA A 141 7.35 -0.26 2.44
N GLY A 142 7.36 -1.14 1.44
CA GLY A 142 8.06 -2.42 1.53
C GLY A 142 7.36 -3.51 2.36
N GLN A 143 6.26 -3.20 3.04
CA GLN A 143 5.50 -4.21 3.78
C GLN A 143 4.88 -5.24 2.84
N PRO A 144 5.00 -6.55 3.09
CA PRO A 144 4.31 -7.60 2.35
C PRO A 144 2.79 -7.43 2.41
N ILE A 145 2.13 -7.43 1.24
CA ILE A 145 0.67 -7.29 1.12
C ILE A 145 0.01 -8.46 0.39
N ALA A 146 0.78 -9.18 -0.43
CA ALA A 146 0.29 -10.38 -1.13
C ALA A 146 1.45 -11.27 -1.58
N PRO A 147 1.33 -12.61 -1.48
CA PRO A 147 2.22 -13.53 -2.18
C PRO A 147 1.79 -13.69 -3.63
N VAL A 148 2.74 -14.04 -4.50
CA VAL A 148 2.50 -14.43 -5.88
C VAL A 148 2.17 -15.92 -5.95
N SER A 149 1.24 -16.28 -6.85
CA SER A 149 0.83 -17.67 -7.07
C SER A 149 1.87 -18.48 -7.85
N TYR A 150 1.91 -19.81 -7.56
CA TYR A 150 2.62 -20.80 -8.38
C TYR A 150 1.97 -21.08 -9.73
N THR A 151 0.73 -20.63 -9.98
CA THR A 151 -0.13 -21.21 -11.02
C THR A 151 -0.32 -20.36 -12.27
N HIS A 152 0.40 -19.24 -12.44
CA HIS A 152 0.34 -18.47 -13.69
C HIS A 152 1.57 -18.64 -14.59
N LEU A 153 2.15 -19.85 -14.61
CA LEU A 153 2.90 -20.31 -15.78
C LEU A 153 1.88 -20.94 -16.75
N ARG A 154 1.08 -20.12 -17.39
CA ARG A 154 0.56 -20.52 -18.71
C ARG A 154 1.62 -20.10 -19.72
N ASP A 155 2.42 -21.06 -20.09
CA ASP A 155 3.19 -21.01 -21.33
C ASP A 155 2.18 -20.84 -22.48
N HIS A 156 2.25 -19.72 -23.15
CA HIS A 156 1.71 -19.50 -24.49
C HIS A 156 2.79 -18.97 -25.38
#